data_5009fbde50457d130b3b868178227774
#
_entry.id   5009fbde50457d130b3b868178227774
#
_cell.length_a   1.000
_cell.length_b   1.000
_cell.length_c   1.000
_cell.angle_alpha   90.00
_cell.angle_beta   90.00
_cell.angle_gamma   90.00
#
_symmetry.space_group_name_H-M   'P 1'
#
loop_
_entity.id
_entity.type
_entity.pdbx_description
1 polymer ?
#
loop_
_entity_poly.entity_id
_entity_poly.type
_entity_poly.pdbx_seq_one_letter_code
_entity_poly.pdbx_strand_id
1 'polypeptide(L)'
;MMGHDMHGKHGMMGAQAQSSSEPTLPGQDAFGTIQEIVQILEADPNTDWSKVNIAALREHLIDMNEVTLRAAADEKARDNGVEITVTGQGRTAEAIKRMVPAHAHELSAMGWNATTEDLPNGVKLVVISDDPAQVTKLKALGFMGFMVQGSHHQRHHLMMAKGEFTH
;
A
#
# COMPACT_ATOMS: atom_id res chain seq x y z
N MET A 1 -5.12 -63.99 6.63
CA MET A 1 -5.46 -63.42 7.57
C MET A 1 -5.12 -62.00 8.03
N MET A 2 -4.59 -61.12 7.38
CA MET A 2 -4.38 -59.76 7.86
C MET A 2 -4.52 -58.82 6.70
N GLY A 3 -5.71 -58.34 6.51
CA GLY A 3 -5.96 -57.24 5.60
C GLY A 3 -5.60 -55.94 6.28
N HIS A 4 -4.51 -55.35 5.94
CA HIS A 4 -4.23 -53.98 6.26
C HIS A 4 -4.62 -53.12 5.08
N ASP A 5 -5.86 -52.71 5.05
CA ASP A 5 -6.31 -51.64 4.22
C ASP A 5 -5.89 -50.32 4.84
N MET A 6 -4.70 -49.92 4.50
CA MET A 6 -4.27 -48.58 4.70
C MET A 6 -4.76 -47.73 3.53
N HIS A 7 -6.00 -47.38 3.57
CA HIS A 7 -6.51 -46.32 2.71
C HIS A 7 -6.21 -44.98 3.35
N GLY A 8 -5.00 -44.56 3.20
CA GLY A 8 -4.65 -43.14 3.39
C GLY A 8 -5.34 -42.37 2.28
N LYS A 9 -6.54 -41.93 2.53
CA LYS A 9 -7.12 -40.85 1.73
C LYS A 9 -6.36 -39.60 2.06
N HIS A 10 -5.30 -39.37 1.33
CA HIS A 10 -4.81 -38.01 1.18
C HIS A 10 -5.81 -37.29 0.31
N GLY A 11 -6.85 -36.80 0.95
CA GLY A 11 -7.66 -35.75 0.36
C GLY A 11 -6.73 -34.58 0.18
N MET A 12 -6.19 -34.43 -0.99
CA MET A 12 -5.76 -33.14 -1.46
C MET A 12 -7.02 -32.29 -1.50
N MET A 13 -7.33 -31.68 -0.40
CA MET A 13 -8.12 -30.48 -0.39
C MET A 13 -7.30 -29.49 -1.18
N GLY A 14 -7.49 -29.46 -2.48
CA GLY A 14 -7.07 -28.34 -3.25
C GLY A 14 -7.63 -27.14 -2.54
N ALA A 15 -6.76 -26.36 -1.94
CA ALA A 15 -7.16 -25.03 -1.53
C ALA A 15 -7.73 -24.40 -2.80
N GLN A 16 -9.04 -24.45 -2.92
CA GLN A 16 -9.70 -23.53 -3.80
C GLN A 16 -9.29 -22.16 -3.26
N ALA A 17 -8.35 -21.57 -3.94
CA ALA A 17 -8.12 -20.15 -3.77
C ALA A 17 -9.49 -19.53 -4.00
N GLN A 18 -10.19 -19.26 -2.90
CA GLN A 18 -11.33 -18.41 -2.98
C GLN A 18 -10.80 -17.16 -3.63
N SER A 19 -11.26 -16.87 -4.84
CA SER A 19 -10.96 -15.61 -5.49
C SER A 19 -11.56 -14.55 -4.59
N SER A 20 -10.73 -14.07 -3.64
CA SER A 20 -11.11 -12.92 -2.85
C SER A 20 -11.37 -11.79 -3.83
N SER A 21 -12.46 -11.10 -3.68
CA SER A 21 -12.78 -9.92 -4.47
C SER A 21 -11.79 -8.77 -4.23
N GLU A 22 -10.90 -8.92 -3.26
CA GLU A 22 -9.89 -7.94 -2.89
C GLU A 22 -8.47 -8.51 -3.06
N PRO A 23 -7.52 -7.67 -3.52
CA PRO A 23 -6.12 -8.06 -3.65
C PRO A 23 -5.51 -8.42 -2.30
N THR A 24 -4.64 -9.43 -2.27
CA THR A 24 -3.97 -9.92 -1.07
C THR A 24 -2.47 -9.70 -1.06
N LEU A 25 -1.85 -9.48 -2.23
CA LEU A 25 -0.42 -9.25 -2.33
C LEU A 25 -0.06 -7.83 -1.89
N PRO A 26 1.07 -7.63 -1.18
CA PRO A 26 1.47 -6.32 -0.65
C PRO A 26 1.69 -5.22 -1.70
N GLY A 27 1.91 -5.56 -2.95
CA GLY A 27 2.02 -4.59 -4.03
C GLY A 27 3.42 -4.01 -4.24
N GLN A 28 4.45 -4.60 -3.65
CA GLN A 28 5.85 -4.22 -3.90
C GLN A 28 6.43 -4.90 -5.14
N ASP A 29 5.94 -6.08 -5.48
CA ASP A 29 6.22 -6.72 -6.75
C ASP A 29 5.19 -6.26 -7.76
N ALA A 30 5.57 -5.32 -8.62
CA ALA A 30 4.67 -4.75 -9.61
C ALA A 30 4.09 -5.82 -10.55
N PHE A 31 4.90 -6.78 -10.94
CA PHE A 31 4.46 -7.86 -11.82
C PHE A 31 3.40 -8.74 -11.13
N GLY A 32 3.68 -9.19 -9.91
CA GLY A 32 2.75 -10.00 -9.13
C GLY A 32 1.46 -9.27 -8.79
N THR A 33 1.56 -8.00 -8.46
CA THR A 33 0.39 -7.14 -8.19
C THR A 33 -0.51 -7.01 -9.41
N ILE A 34 0.06 -6.73 -10.57
CA ILE A 34 -0.71 -6.60 -11.81
C ILE A 34 -1.36 -7.94 -12.16
N GLN A 35 -0.63 -9.04 -12.01
CA GLN A 35 -1.15 -10.38 -12.27
C GLN A 35 -2.37 -10.69 -11.39
N GLU A 36 -2.29 -10.42 -10.09
CA GLU A 36 -3.40 -10.65 -9.17
C GLU A 36 -4.61 -9.80 -9.55
N ILE A 37 -4.40 -8.52 -9.84
CA ILE A 37 -5.47 -7.59 -10.25
C ILE A 37 -6.15 -8.07 -11.54
N VAL A 38 -5.39 -8.46 -12.53
CA VAL A 38 -5.93 -9.00 -13.79
C VAL A 38 -6.77 -10.24 -13.54
N GLN A 39 -6.31 -11.16 -12.70
CA GLN A 39 -7.08 -12.36 -12.33
C GLN A 39 -8.40 -12.00 -11.65
N ILE A 40 -8.41 -11.02 -10.75
CA ILE A 40 -9.63 -10.55 -10.10
C ILE A 40 -10.60 -9.98 -11.13
N LEU A 41 -10.11 -9.13 -12.03
CA LEU A 41 -10.92 -8.51 -13.08
C LEU A 41 -11.52 -9.56 -14.03
N GLU A 42 -10.74 -10.56 -14.42
CA GLU A 42 -11.20 -11.64 -15.29
C GLU A 42 -12.23 -12.54 -14.59
N ALA A 43 -12.11 -12.73 -13.29
CA ALA A 43 -13.04 -13.56 -12.51
C ALA A 43 -14.38 -12.87 -12.25
N ASP A 44 -14.44 -11.56 -12.28
CA ASP A 44 -15.65 -10.78 -12.04
C ASP A 44 -16.44 -10.58 -13.34
N PRO A 45 -17.63 -11.19 -13.48
CA PRO A 45 -18.43 -11.03 -14.70
C PRO A 45 -18.97 -9.61 -14.91
N ASN A 46 -18.92 -8.77 -13.89
CA ASN A 46 -19.38 -7.38 -13.94
C ASN A 46 -18.28 -6.38 -14.31
N THR A 47 -17.08 -6.85 -14.60
CA THR A 47 -15.97 -5.97 -14.99
C THR A 47 -16.30 -5.18 -16.25
N ASP A 48 -16.28 -3.86 -16.15
CA ASP A 48 -16.41 -2.98 -17.31
C ASP A 48 -15.03 -2.79 -17.96
N TRP A 49 -14.71 -3.65 -18.91
CA TRP A 49 -13.41 -3.65 -19.59
C TRP A 49 -13.12 -2.37 -20.36
N SER A 50 -14.15 -1.59 -20.73
CA SER A 50 -13.95 -0.31 -21.40
C SER A 50 -13.30 0.74 -20.50
N LYS A 51 -13.40 0.56 -19.17
CA LYS A 51 -12.83 1.46 -18.17
C LYS A 51 -11.54 0.96 -17.55
N VAL A 52 -11.18 -0.30 -17.77
CA VAL A 52 -9.96 -0.88 -17.20
C VAL A 52 -8.73 -0.18 -17.74
N ASN A 53 -7.83 0.23 -16.84
CA ASN A 53 -6.61 0.95 -17.15
C ASN A 53 -5.42 0.36 -16.38
N ILE A 54 -4.86 -0.71 -16.91
CA ILE A 54 -3.69 -1.38 -16.31
C ILE A 54 -2.44 -0.49 -16.41
N ALA A 55 -2.34 0.35 -17.44
CA ALA A 55 -1.22 1.28 -17.55
C ALA A 55 -1.18 2.29 -16.39
N ALA A 56 -2.33 2.78 -15.95
CA ALA A 56 -2.41 3.67 -14.77
C ALA A 56 -1.96 2.94 -13.50
N LEU A 57 -2.34 1.69 -13.32
CA LEU A 57 -1.87 0.87 -12.20
C LEU A 57 -0.33 0.71 -12.24
N ARG A 58 0.22 0.41 -13.41
CA ARG A 58 1.68 0.31 -13.58
C ARG A 58 2.38 1.61 -13.16
N GLU A 59 1.90 2.77 -13.60
CA GLU A 59 2.47 4.06 -13.24
C GLU A 59 2.45 4.29 -11.72
N HIS A 60 1.34 3.94 -11.06
CA HIS A 60 1.23 4.03 -9.61
C HIS A 60 2.25 3.12 -8.89
N LEU A 61 2.44 1.90 -9.36
CA LEU A 61 3.41 0.97 -8.78
C LEU A 61 4.86 1.45 -8.97
N ILE A 62 5.15 2.11 -10.10
CA ILE A 62 6.46 2.76 -10.29
C ILE A 62 6.65 3.88 -9.26
N ASP A 63 5.63 4.72 -9.04
CA ASP A 63 5.69 5.78 -8.02
C ASP A 63 5.92 5.20 -6.62
N MET A 64 5.28 4.10 -6.27
CA MET A 64 5.52 3.41 -4.99
C MET A 64 6.98 2.99 -4.84
N ASN A 65 7.59 2.44 -5.89
CA ASN A 65 9.00 2.07 -5.89
C ASN A 65 9.91 3.29 -5.74
N GLU A 66 9.61 4.39 -6.43
CA GLU A 66 10.37 5.63 -6.31
C GLU A 66 10.38 6.15 -4.86
N VAL A 67 9.23 6.16 -4.20
CA VAL A 67 9.11 6.58 -2.80
C VAL A 67 9.87 5.62 -1.87
N THR A 68 9.71 4.32 -2.08
CA THR A 68 10.31 3.30 -1.21
C THR A 68 11.84 3.26 -1.33
N LEU A 69 12.35 3.34 -2.55
CA LEU A 69 13.76 3.02 -2.85
C LEU A 69 14.64 4.26 -3.03
N ARG A 70 14.06 5.40 -3.41
CA ARG A 70 14.84 6.57 -3.83
C ARG A 70 14.56 7.84 -3.04
N ALA A 71 13.49 7.90 -2.23
CA ALA A 71 13.24 9.05 -1.39
C ALA A 71 14.23 9.11 -0.24
N ALA A 72 14.70 10.31 0.08
CA ALA A 72 15.42 10.59 1.31
C ALA A 72 14.42 10.97 2.39
N ALA A 73 14.53 10.38 3.58
CA ALA A 73 13.68 10.70 4.73
C ALA A 73 14.57 11.14 5.89
N ASP A 74 14.47 12.41 6.27
CA ASP A 74 15.17 12.96 7.42
C ASP A 74 14.17 13.09 8.58
N GLU A 75 14.36 12.25 9.61
CA GLU A 75 13.46 12.13 10.74
C GLU A 75 13.97 12.91 11.95
N LYS A 76 13.11 13.79 12.48
CA LYS A 76 13.38 14.52 13.70
C LYS A 76 12.34 14.16 14.76
N ALA A 77 12.83 13.69 15.93
CA ALA A 77 11.98 13.45 17.07
C ALA A 77 11.41 14.77 17.61
N ARG A 78 10.13 14.75 17.95
CA ARG A 78 9.45 15.78 18.74
C ARG A 78 9.01 15.19 20.07
N ASP A 79 8.69 16.04 21.05
CA ASP A 79 8.18 15.57 22.36
C ASP A 79 6.90 14.76 22.21
N ASN A 80 6.05 15.11 21.25
CA ASN A 80 4.76 14.49 21.01
C ASN A 80 4.68 13.68 19.72
N GLY A 81 5.79 13.38 19.05
CA GLY A 81 5.77 12.62 17.80
C GLY A 81 7.03 12.72 17.00
N VAL A 82 6.87 12.77 15.69
CA VAL A 82 7.97 12.81 14.74
C VAL A 82 7.66 13.75 13.58
N GLU A 83 8.69 14.43 13.11
CA GLU A 83 8.67 15.26 11.91
C GLU A 83 9.61 14.66 10.89
N ILE A 84 9.11 14.41 9.69
CA ILE A 84 9.85 13.74 8.63
C ILE A 84 9.89 14.64 7.40
N THR A 85 11.09 14.99 6.96
CA THR A 85 11.30 15.70 5.70
C THR A 85 11.61 14.66 4.62
N VAL A 86 10.68 14.48 3.70
CA VAL A 86 10.78 13.50 2.62
C VAL A 86 11.09 14.23 1.32
N THR A 87 12.23 13.94 0.74
CA THR A 87 12.71 14.64 -0.46
C THR A 87 13.22 13.68 -1.51
N GLY A 88 13.24 14.15 -2.75
CA GLY A 88 13.76 13.41 -3.88
C GLY A 88 13.99 14.35 -5.08
N GLN A 89 14.37 13.76 -6.20
CA GLN A 89 14.62 14.49 -7.44
C GLN A 89 13.78 13.91 -8.58
N GLY A 90 13.40 14.74 -9.55
CA GLY A 90 12.67 14.29 -10.73
C GLY A 90 11.39 13.55 -10.38
N ARG A 91 11.23 12.35 -10.91
CA ARG A 91 10.04 11.52 -10.69
C ARG A 91 9.84 11.16 -9.21
N THR A 92 10.93 10.97 -8.46
CA THR A 92 10.84 10.69 -7.02
C THR A 92 10.15 11.83 -6.27
N ALA A 93 10.54 13.07 -6.53
CA ALA A 93 9.91 14.24 -5.91
C ALA A 93 8.41 14.33 -6.27
N GLU A 94 8.06 14.08 -7.51
CA GLU A 94 6.65 14.06 -7.96
C GLU A 94 5.86 12.94 -7.29
N ALA A 95 6.43 11.74 -7.20
CA ALA A 95 5.81 10.61 -6.51
C ALA A 95 5.56 10.91 -5.02
N ILE A 96 6.54 11.51 -4.33
CA ILE A 96 6.41 11.95 -2.94
C ILE A 96 5.24 12.91 -2.78
N LYS A 97 5.15 13.91 -3.66
CA LYS A 97 4.10 14.94 -3.59
C LYS A 97 2.69 14.40 -3.86
N ARG A 98 2.56 13.32 -4.63
CA ARG A 98 1.29 12.62 -4.83
C ARG A 98 0.95 11.69 -3.67
N MET A 99 1.91 10.87 -3.25
CA MET A 99 1.65 9.74 -2.35
C MET A 99 1.64 10.13 -0.87
N VAL A 100 2.57 10.97 -0.42
CA VAL A 100 2.69 11.28 1.01
C VAL A 100 1.48 12.06 1.54
N PRO A 101 1.00 13.14 0.87
CA PRO A 101 -0.21 13.82 1.33
C PRO A 101 -1.47 12.94 1.27
N ALA A 102 -1.62 12.13 0.21
CA ALA A 102 -2.74 11.21 0.10
C ALA A 102 -2.74 10.19 1.23
N HIS A 103 -1.59 9.64 1.57
CA HIS A 103 -1.46 8.68 2.66
C HIS A 103 -1.66 9.33 4.04
N ALA A 104 -1.19 10.56 4.24
CA ALA A 104 -1.45 11.33 5.46
C ALA A 104 -2.95 11.54 5.67
N HIS A 105 -3.70 11.78 4.60
CA HIS A 105 -5.15 11.86 4.65
C HIS A 105 -5.78 10.54 5.10
N GLU A 106 -5.31 9.41 4.58
CA GLU A 106 -5.75 8.07 5.00
C GLU A 106 -5.42 7.80 6.47
N LEU A 107 -4.23 8.17 6.93
CA LEU A 107 -3.85 8.07 8.35
C LEU A 107 -4.80 8.88 9.23
N SER A 108 -5.16 10.09 8.82
CA SER A 108 -6.11 10.94 9.56
C SER A 108 -7.49 10.30 9.63
N ALA A 109 -7.95 9.66 8.56
CA ALA A 109 -9.21 8.91 8.54
C ALA A 109 -9.19 7.70 9.49
N MET A 110 -8.00 7.15 9.78
CA MET A 110 -7.80 6.06 10.74
C MET A 110 -7.64 6.54 12.20
N GLY A 111 -7.74 7.82 12.43
CA GLY A 111 -7.62 8.42 13.77
C GLY A 111 -6.21 8.89 14.15
N TRP A 112 -5.26 8.86 13.21
CA TRP A 112 -3.93 9.41 13.41
C TRP A 112 -3.93 10.94 13.24
N ASN A 113 -3.05 11.65 13.95
CA ASN A 113 -2.86 13.07 13.74
C ASN A 113 -1.66 13.28 12.82
N ALA A 114 -1.91 13.26 11.51
CA ALA A 114 -0.91 13.40 10.48
C ALA A 114 -1.19 14.63 9.63
N THR A 115 -0.19 15.49 9.48
CA THR A 115 -0.27 16.70 8.66
C THR A 115 0.91 16.78 7.71
N THR A 116 0.73 17.45 6.59
CA THR A 116 1.79 17.63 5.59
C THR A 116 1.97 19.09 5.21
N GLU A 117 3.19 19.41 4.80
CA GLU A 117 3.57 20.70 4.25
C GLU A 117 4.34 20.47 2.95
N ASP A 118 3.96 21.17 1.89
CA ASP A 118 4.63 21.06 0.60
C ASP A 118 6.02 21.71 0.65
N LEU A 119 7.01 21.03 0.06
CA LEU A 119 8.37 21.53 -0.11
C LEU A 119 8.72 21.57 -1.61
N PRO A 120 9.72 22.35 -2.04
CA PRO A 120 10.10 22.40 -3.45
C PRO A 120 10.41 21.02 -4.06
N ASN A 121 11.03 20.14 -3.30
CA ASN A 121 11.49 18.81 -3.77
C ASN A 121 10.90 17.66 -2.95
N GLY A 122 9.77 17.87 -2.28
CA GLY A 122 9.16 16.83 -1.46
C GLY A 122 8.06 17.34 -0.54
N VAL A 123 7.93 16.70 0.60
CA VAL A 123 6.88 16.96 1.58
C VAL A 123 7.45 16.80 2.99
N LYS A 124 7.01 17.66 3.90
CA LYS A 124 7.23 17.46 5.33
C LYS A 124 6.00 16.78 5.92
N LEU A 125 6.20 15.64 6.57
CA LEU A 125 5.15 14.89 7.25
C LEU A 125 5.35 15.03 8.77
N VAL A 126 4.30 15.41 9.49
CA VAL A 126 4.30 15.49 10.94
C VAL A 126 3.22 14.58 11.49
N VAL A 127 3.61 13.64 12.36
CA VAL A 127 2.68 12.73 13.03
C VAL A 127 2.87 12.89 14.53
N ILE A 128 1.79 13.23 15.23
CA ILE A 128 1.81 13.51 16.67
C ILE A 128 0.73 12.73 17.41
N SER A 129 0.92 12.57 18.73
CA SER A 129 -0.06 11.98 19.64
C SER A 129 0.08 12.57 21.03
N ASP A 130 -1.02 12.65 21.76
CA ASP A 130 -1.01 13.05 23.17
C ASP A 130 -0.70 11.88 24.11
N ASP A 131 -0.72 10.64 23.61
CA ASP A 131 -0.42 9.44 24.38
C ASP A 131 1.08 9.10 24.29
N PRO A 132 1.84 9.12 25.43
CA PRO A 132 3.26 8.81 25.43
C PRO A 132 3.62 7.43 24.85
N ALA A 133 2.76 6.43 25.03
CA ALA A 133 2.97 5.08 24.47
C ALA A 133 2.87 5.12 22.94
N GLN A 134 1.95 5.90 22.41
CA GLN A 134 1.83 6.13 20.97
C GLN A 134 3.02 6.90 20.42
N VAL A 135 3.50 7.91 21.12
CA VAL A 135 4.70 8.68 20.70
C VAL A 135 5.90 7.76 20.50
N THR A 136 6.13 6.83 21.42
CA THR A 136 7.21 5.83 21.28
C THR A 136 7.02 4.98 20.02
N LYS A 137 5.81 4.54 19.74
CA LYS A 137 5.46 3.80 18.52
C LYS A 137 5.68 4.63 17.26
N LEU A 138 5.25 5.89 17.26
CA LEU A 138 5.44 6.79 16.11
C LEU A 138 6.92 6.95 15.74
N LYS A 139 7.77 7.13 16.74
CA LYS A 139 9.21 7.24 16.55
C LYS A 139 9.84 5.95 16.00
N ALA A 140 9.35 4.81 16.45
CA ALA A 140 9.85 3.51 16.00
C ALA A 140 9.42 3.19 14.56
N LEU A 141 8.21 3.56 14.16
CA LEU A 141 7.69 3.30 12.82
C LEU A 141 8.45 4.04 11.73
N GLY A 142 8.73 5.32 11.95
CA GLY A 142 9.39 6.17 10.97
C GLY A 142 8.61 6.33 9.67
N PHE A 143 9.26 6.88 8.65
CA PHE A 143 8.60 7.18 7.37
C PHE A 143 7.94 5.94 6.75
N MET A 144 8.70 4.88 6.55
CA MET A 144 8.16 3.68 5.90
C MET A 144 7.14 2.95 6.77
N GLY A 145 7.29 2.98 8.09
CA GLY A 145 6.30 2.45 9.01
C GLY A 145 4.94 3.13 8.87
N PHE A 146 4.93 4.45 8.61
CA PHE A 146 3.70 5.19 8.33
C PHE A 146 3.13 4.85 6.94
N MET A 147 3.99 4.76 5.94
CA MET A 147 3.54 4.51 4.55
C MET A 147 2.89 3.14 4.37
N VAL A 148 3.22 2.16 5.20
CA VAL A 148 2.63 0.82 5.12
C VAL A 148 1.42 0.62 6.04
N GLN A 149 0.97 1.64 6.77
CA GLN A 149 -0.21 1.52 7.62
C GLN A 149 -1.47 1.29 6.81
N GLY A 150 -2.31 0.38 7.31
CA GLY A 150 -3.57 0.02 6.68
C GLY A 150 -3.41 -0.94 5.51
N SER A 151 -4.49 -1.61 5.17
CA SER A 151 -4.56 -2.56 4.04
C SER A 151 -5.19 -1.93 2.78
N HIS A 152 -5.31 -0.62 2.75
CA HIS A 152 -5.99 0.10 1.66
C HIS A 152 -5.21 0.08 0.34
N HIS A 153 -3.90 -0.17 0.36
CA HIS A 153 -3.08 -0.21 -0.85
C HIS A 153 -3.58 -1.24 -1.87
N GLN A 154 -3.91 -2.44 -1.41
CA GLN A 154 -4.39 -3.51 -2.29
C GLN A 154 -5.73 -3.14 -2.94
N ARG A 155 -6.68 -2.64 -2.16
CA ARG A 155 -7.98 -2.18 -2.65
C ARG A 155 -7.84 -0.99 -3.59
N HIS A 156 -6.95 -0.07 -3.26
CA HIS A 156 -6.64 1.10 -4.06
C HIS A 156 -6.12 0.71 -5.46
N HIS A 157 -5.22 -0.27 -5.52
CA HIS A 157 -4.71 -0.79 -6.80
C HIS A 157 -5.82 -1.35 -7.68
N LEU A 158 -6.75 -2.08 -7.09
CA LEU A 158 -7.90 -2.61 -7.82
C LEU A 158 -8.80 -1.48 -8.36
N MET A 159 -9.12 -0.50 -7.53
CA MET A 159 -9.94 0.65 -7.94
C MET A 159 -9.29 1.45 -9.06
N MET A 160 -7.98 1.67 -8.99
CA MET A 160 -7.22 2.36 -10.01
C MET A 160 -7.26 1.61 -11.35
N ALA A 161 -7.08 0.28 -11.32
CA ALA A 161 -7.16 -0.54 -12.52
C ALA A 161 -8.55 -0.56 -13.14
N LYS A 162 -9.60 -0.45 -12.34
CA LYS A 162 -10.99 -0.32 -12.80
C LYS A 162 -11.31 1.04 -13.43
N GLY A 163 -10.42 2.01 -13.28
CA GLY A 163 -10.67 3.38 -13.72
C GLY A 163 -11.63 4.17 -12.82
N GLU A 164 -11.91 3.68 -11.62
CA GLU A 164 -12.80 4.33 -10.65
C GLU A 164 -12.08 5.40 -9.83
N PHE A 165 -10.78 5.49 -9.96
CA PHE A 165 -9.95 6.34 -9.13
C PHE A 165 -8.77 6.89 -9.92
N THR A 166 -8.63 8.20 -9.92
CA THR A 166 -7.48 8.90 -10.49
C THR A 166 -6.83 9.77 -9.42
N HIS A 167 -5.54 9.59 -9.29
CA HIS A 167 -4.76 10.55 -8.51
C HIS A 167 -4.52 11.82 -9.30
#